data_52c7bf83e40d48b6a8dcc18b367fca40
#
_entry.id   52c7bf83e40d48b6a8dcc18b367fca40
#
_cell.length_a   1.000
_cell.length_b   1.000
_cell.length_c   1.000
_cell.angle_alpha   90.00
_cell.angle_beta   90.00
_cell.angle_gamma   90.00
#
_symmetry.space_group_name_H-M   'P 1'
#
loop_
_entity.id
_entity.type
_entity.pdbx_description
1 polymer ?
#
loop_
_entity_poly.entity_id
_entity_poly.type
_entity_poly.pdbx_seq_one_letter_code
_entity_poly.pdbx_strand_id
1 'polypeptide(L)'
;MENRNKDNFDNKYEYDWDQRYYGTGPTEPPKERSGLMALMLILVIFLFGIIAVLGILNVRLFQELRVKRQEEALSISFTTEATVPPESVPQNDVAVIAEESADFSSIQLQQSPKGKENIPTEGGLSLQDIYMQNIDSVVSISCTGYGGSSTGTGVILTSNGYIVTNAHVVDGAGSIDVLLTDDRVFSASLMGSDEISDLAVLQIQAEDLIPAQFGDSAQLRIGDTVVAIGDPLGIDFRGTYTDGIVSAINRDVDMDGRSMTLIQTNAALNSGNSGGPLINCYGQVIGINTMKIGAFTDAAGVEGIGFAIPSITVKDIVDQLISQGYVSGRPTLGLEGESLSTFYQHYYRLPAGLYITHVEPGSDAQAKGIEDGDMLLSVDNQRLTTMEELKSILYDREVGETVEAILFRAGERYRVELTLGED
;
A
#
# COMPACT_ATOMS: atom_id res chain seq x y z
N MET A 1 56.26 -53.23 -36.00
CA MET A 1 56.94 -51.95 -36.34
C MET A 1 56.22 -50.86 -35.58
N GLU A 2 56.79 -50.61 -34.51
CA GLU A 2 57.50 -49.35 -34.08
C GLU A 2 56.52 -48.24 -33.74
N ASN A 3 56.32 -47.90 -32.48
CA ASN A 3 57.21 -47.33 -31.45
C ASN A 3 56.99 -45.81 -31.24
N ARG A 4 56.79 -45.48 -29.98
CA ARG A 4 57.05 -44.15 -29.32
C ARG A 4 56.01 -43.01 -29.57
N ASN A 5 55.52 -42.31 -28.62
CA ASN A 5 56.18 -41.73 -27.45
C ASN A 5 55.19 -41.51 -26.32
N LYS A 6 55.57 -41.89 -25.08
CA LYS A 6 55.07 -41.39 -23.82
C LYS A 6 55.85 -40.13 -23.53
N ASP A 7 55.18 -38.98 -23.33
CA ASP A 7 55.80 -37.84 -22.65
C ASP A 7 55.04 -37.57 -21.36
N ASN A 8 55.79 -37.80 -20.31
CA ASN A 8 55.59 -37.43 -18.93
C ASN A 8 55.21 -35.94 -18.80
N PHE A 9 54.13 -35.63 -18.10
CA PHE A 9 54.02 -34.40 -17.36
C PHE A 9 54.11 -34.75 -15.86
N ASP A 10 55.32 -34.54 -15.32
CA ASP A 10 55.63 -34.58 -13.90
C ASP A 10 54.81 -33.46 -13.19
N ASN A 11 53.95 -33.93 -12.34
CA ASN A 11 53.20 -33.13 -11.37
C ASN A 11 54.16 -32.74 -10.23
N LYS A 12 54.64 -31.51 -10.26
CA LYS A 12 55.62 -30.98 -9.31
C LYS A 12 55.06 -29.76 -8.59
N TYR A 13 53.97 -29.95 -7.82
CA TYR A 13 53.57 -29.07 -6.72
C TYR A 13 52.85 -29.89 -5.66
N GLU A 14 53.66 -30.68 -4.90
CA GLU A 14 53.26 -31.19 -3.61
C GLU A 14 53.47 -30.07 -2.60
N TYR A 15 52.37 -29.41 -2.14
CA TYR A 15 52.41 -28.41 -1.10
C TYR A 15 52.49 -29.13 0.26
N ASP A 16 53.70 -29.10 0.83
CA ASP A 16 53.98 -29.58 2.16
C ASP A 16 53.43 -28.60 3.21
N TRP A 17 52.30 -28.94 3.84
CA TRP A 17 51.57 -28.12 4.86
C TRP A 17 52.14 -28.36 6.27
N ASP A 18 53.06 -29.31 6.50
CA ASP A 18 53.42 -29.73 7.87
C ASP A 18 54.64 -29.05 8.50
N GLN A 19 55.36 -28.19 7.82
CA GLN A 19 56.58 -27.59 8.38
C GLN A 19 56.47 -26.15 8.90
N ARG A 20 55.31 -25.53 8.94
CA ARG A 20 55.21 -24.14 9.43
C ARG A 20 54.47 -23.93 10.76
N TYR A 21 54.08 -24.97 11.47
CA TYR A 21 53.27 -24.85 12.68
C TYR A 21 53.91 -25.33 14.00
N TYR A 22 55.17 -25.77 14.02
CA TYR A 22 55.86 -26.12 15.28
C TYR A 22 57.14 -25.32 15.44
N GLY A 23 56.98 -24.01 15.66
CA GLY A 23 58.02 -23.17 16.28
C GLY A 23 57.89 -23.31 17.79
N THR A 24 58.71 -24.12 18.41
CA THR A 24 58.84 -24.25 19.84
C THR A 24 59.56 -23.05 20.44
N GLY A 25 58.80 -22.18 21.11
CA GLY A 25 59.31 -21.19 22.05
C GLY A 25 58.21 -20.89 23.06
N PRO A 26 58.45 -20.78 24.35
CA PRO A 26 57.44 -20.40 25.31
C PRO A 26 57.03 -18.95 25.04
N THR A 27 55.86 -18.74 24.46
CA THR A 27 55.27 -17.42 24.35
C THR A 27 54.74 -17.02 25.74
N GLU A 28 55.30 -15.95 26.29
CA GLU A 28 54.70 -15.28 27.45
C GLU A 28 53.22 -15.01 27.17
N PRO A 29 52.32 -15.22 28.12
CA PRO A 29 50.90 -14.90 27.97
C PRO A 29 50.75 -13.41 27.69
N PRO A 30 49.85 -13.00 26.76
CA PRO A 30 49.65 -11.59 26.48
C PRO A 30 49.22 -10.86 27.75
N LYS A 31 49.95 -9.80 28.13
CA LYS A 31 49.57 -8.90 29.22
C LYS A 31 48.13 -8.48 29.06
N GLU A 32 47.32 -8.83 30.06
CA GLU A 32 45.91 -8.47 30.15
C GLU A 32 45.70 -6.97 29.84
N ARG A 33 44.97 -6.70 28.78
CA ARG A 33 44.43 -5.36 28.51
C ARG A 33 43.15 -5.11 29.32
N SER A 34 43.17 -5.48 30.62
CA SER A 34 42.01 -5.33 31.51
C SER A 34 41.55 -3.88 31.67
N GLY A 35 42.49 -2.93 31.61
CA GLY A 35 42.18 -1.50 31.71
C GLY A 35 41.39 -0.94 30.53
N LEU A 36 41.64 -1.40 29.29
CA LEU A 36 40.95 -0.93 28.11
C LEU A 36 39.53 -1.46 28.01
N MET A 37 39.32 -2.73 28.40
CA MET A 37 37.97 -3.32 28.47
C MET A 37 37.14 -2.68 29.58
N ALA A 38 37.69 -2.38 30.73
CA ALA A 38 36.99 -1.66 31.78
C ALA A 38 36.61 -0.24 31.36
N LEU A 39 37.50 0.47 30.65
CA LEU A 39 37.19 1.80 30.10
C LEU A 39 36.08 1.76 29.08
N MET A 40 36.08 0.80 28.14
CA MET A 40 35.00 0.60 27.17
C MET A 40 33.66 0.27 27.83
N LEU A 41 33.65 -0.56 28.86
CA LEU A 41 32.45 -0.90 29.62
C LEU A 41 31.85 0.33 30.32
N ILE A 42 32.68 1.17 30.94
CA ILE A 42 32.23 2.44 31.55
C ILE A 42 31.65 3.39 30.49
N LEU A 43 32.27 3.47 29.32
CA LEU A 43 31.80 4.33 28.24
C LEU A 43 30.45 3.88 27.66
N VAL A 44 30.24 2.57 27.54
CA VAL A 44 28.97 1.97 27.14
C VAL A 44 27.86 2.24 28.17
N ILE A 45 28.15 2.06 29.47
CA ILE A 45 27.17 2.37 30.55
C ILE A 45 26.81 3.85 30.54
N PHE A 46 27.81 4.72 30.36
CA PHE A 46 27.56 6.17 30.25
C PHE A 46 26.71 6.55 29.07
N LEU A 47 26.94 5.91 27.91
CA LEU A 47 26.12 6.11 26.71
C LEU A 47 24.67 5.66 26.90
N PHE A 48 24.45 4.49 27.54
CA PHE A 48 23.09 4.06 27.89
C PHE A 48 22.42 5.01 28.89
N GLY A 49 23.15 5.58 29.82
CA GLY A 49 22.63 6.62 30.72
C GLY A 49 22.16 7.87 29.99
N ILE A 50 22.91 8.35 28.98
CA ILE A 50 22.53 9.48 28.17
C ILE A 50 21.28 9.18 27.35
N ILE A 51 21.18 8.00 26.71
CA ILE A 51 20.03 7.58 25.94
C ILE A 51 18.77 7.52 26.81
N ALA A 52 18.89 6.97 28.02
CA ALA A 52 17.77 6.92 28.97
C ALA A 52 17.29 8.33 29.40
N VAL A 53 18.22 9.25 29.67
CA VAL A 53 17.88 10.65 30.00
C VAL A 53 17.21 11.37 28.83
N LEU A 54 17.71 11.19 27.60
CA LEU A 54 17.11 11.75 26.40
C LEU A 54 15.72 11.18 26.13
N GLY A 55 15.51 9.88 26.38
CA GLY A 55 14.20 9.23 26.29
C GLY A 55 13.19 9.83 27.27
N ILE A 56 13.59 10.05 28.55
CA ILE A 56 12.72 10.66 29.56
C ILE A 56 12.40 12.13 29.20
N LEU A 57 13.38 12.87 28.68
CA LEU A 57 13.18 14.26 28.24
C LEU A 57 12.20 14.34 27.04
N ASN A 58 12.30 13.44 26.08
CA ASN A 58 11.37 13.37 24.95
C ASN A 58 9.94 13.04 25.40
N VAL A 59 9.76 12.09 26.31
CA VAL A 59 8.43 11.76 26.87
C VAL A 59 7.82 12.96 27.60
N ARG A 60 8.61 13.69 28.42
CA ARG A 60 8.14 14.89 29.11
C ARG A 60 7.75 15.99 28.12
N LEU A 61 8.58 16.27 27.12
CA LEU A 61 8.30 17.26 26.09
C LEU A 61 7.02 16.92 25.32
N PHE A 62 6.81 15.63 25.00
CA PHE A 62 5.60 15.17 24.33
C PHE A 62 4.35 15.35 25.20
N GLN A 63 4.45 15.11 26.51
CA GLN A 63 3.36 15.33 27.45
C GLN A 63 3.03 16.83 27.59
N GLU A 64 4.03 17.71 27.68
CA GLU A 64 3.81 19.16 27.73
C GLU A 64 3.16 19.72 26.47
N LEU A 65 3.59 19.22 25.29
CA LEU A 65 2.97 19.61 24.01
C LEU A 65 1.52 19.11 23.90
N ARG A 66 1.23 17.93 24.44
CA ARG A 66 -0.12 17.38 24.46
C ARG A 66 -1.06 18.18 25.38
N VAL A 67 -0.58 18.59 26.53
CA VAL A 67 -1.34 19.43 27.47
C VAL A 67 -1.59 20.82 26.88
N LYS A 68 -0.59 21.46 26.26
CA LYS A 68 -0.77 22.74 25.56
C LYS A 68 -1.79 22.67 24.43
N ARG A 69 -1.77 21.61 23.63
CA ARG A 69 -2.77 21.40 22.56
C ARG A 69 -4.18 21.20 23.10
N GLN A 70 -4.33 20.57 24.27
CA GLN A 70 -5.64 20.45 24.94
C GLN A 70 -6.12 21.80 25.53
N GLU A 71 -5.22 22.58 26.05
CA GLU A 71 -5.56 23.94 26.57
C GLU A 71 -5.95 24.92 25.44
N GLU A 72 -5.24 24.84 24.28
CA GLU A 72 -5.61 25.61 23.09
C GLU A 72 -6.97 25.18 22.51
N ALA A 73 -7.26 23.88 22.47
CA ALA A 73 -8.56 23.36 22.02
C ALA A 73 -9.72 23.73 22.97
N LEU A 74 -9.46 23.89 24.29
CA LEU A 74 -10.44 24.30 25.26
C LEU A 74 -10.67 25.85 25.28
N SER A 75 -9.72 26.64 24.79
CA SER A 75 -9.83 28.10 24.72
C SER A 75 -10.67 28.61 23.53
N ILE A 76 -11.02 27.75 22.58
CA ILE A 76 -11.81 28.08 21.38
C ILE A 76 -13.33 27.93 21.60
N SER A 77 -13.77 27.37 22.72
CA SER A 77 -15.20 27.22 23.02
C SER A 77 -15.58 28.01 24.26
N PHE A 78 -15.83 29.29 24.13
CA PHE A 78 -16.75 30.06 24.97
C PHE A 78 -16.63 31.57 24.68
N THR A 79 -17.27 32.01 23.61
CA THR A 79 -17.85 33.37 23.58
C THR A 79 -19.35 33.21 23.36
N THR A 80 -20.06 33.17 24.48
CA THR A 80 -21.51 33.34 24.51
C THR A 80 -21.77 34.81 24.26
N GLU A 81 -22.32 35.16 23.14
CA GLU A 81 -22.78 36.55 22.90
C GLU A 81 -24.28 36.65 23.08
N ALA A 82 -24.64 37.80 23.67
CA ALA A 82 -25.89 38.13 24.27
C ALA A 82 -27.07 38.16 23.28
N THR A 83 -28.23 37.76 23.80
CA THR A 83 -29.58 37.91 23.24
C THR A 83 -29.93 39.36 22.85
N VAL A 84 -30.29 39.52 21.56
CA VAL A 84 -31.04 40.66 21.03
C VAL A 84 -32.43 40.18 20.62
N PRO A 85 -33.52 40.92 20.95
CA PRO A 85 -34.89 40.49 20.65
C PRO A 85 -35.20 40.56 19.15
N PRO A 86 -36.16 39.77 18.63
CA PRO A 86 -36.42 39.69 17.22
C PRO A 86 -37.20 40.89 16.70
N GLU A 87 -36.62 41.64 15.79
CA GLU A 87 -37.32 42.59 14.94
C GLU A 87 -37.79 41.88 13.66
N SER A 88 -39.07 42.04 13.34
CA SER A 88 -39.76 41.43 12.23
C SER A 88 -39.26 41.97 10.88
N VAL A 89 -38.70 41.12 10.03
CA VAL A 89 -38.36 41.45 8.64
C VAL A 89 -39.27 40.65 7.69
N PRO A 90 -39.75 41.26 6.59
CA PRO A 90 -40.77 40.67 5.74
C PRO A 90 -40.23 39.47 4.94
N GLN A 91 -41.09 38.48 4.78
CA GLN A 91 -40.86 37.34 3.88
C GLN A 91 -40.65 37.81 2.42
N ASN A 92 -39.41 37.79 1.98
CA ASN A 92 -39.10 37.70 0.58
C ASN A 92 -38.70 36.26 0.25
N ASP A 93 -39.35 35.71 -0.74
CA ASP A 93 -39.05 34.41 -1.29
C ASP A 93 -37.54 34.30 -1.65
N VAL A 94 -36.77 33.72 -0.76
CA VAL A 94 -35.44 33.26 -1.06
C VAL A 94 -35.65 31.88 -1.68
N ALA A 95 -35.50 31.78 -2.99
CA ALA A 95 -35.30 30.53 -3.67
C ALA A 95 -34.12 29.83 -2.96
N VAL A 96 -34.42 28.75 -2.26
CA VAL A 96 -33.41 27.80 -1.80
C VAL A 96 -32.77 27.25 -3.05
N ILE A 97 -31.61 27.86 -3.42
CA ILE A 97 -30.70 27.18 -4.32
C ILE A 97 -30.23 25.99 -3.49
N ALA A 98 -30.84 24.82 -3.74
CA ALA A 98 -30.23 23.56 -3.34
C ALA A 98 -28.83 23.59 -4.00
N GLU A 99 -27.79 23.72 -3.17
CA GLU A 99 -26.45 23.30 -3.59
C GLU A 99 -26.61 21.83 -3.98
N GLU A 100 -26.70 21.57 -5.30
CA GLU A 100 -26.45 20.26 -5.85
C GLU A 100 -25.03 19.90 -5.40
N SER A 101 -24.92 19.13 -4.31
CA SER A 101 -23.75 18.30 -4.10
C SER A 101 -23.53 17.59 -5.42
N ALA A 102 -22.43 17.90 -6.11
CA ALA A 102 -22.09 17.24 -7.35
C ALA A 102 -21.85 15.75 -7.00
N ASP A 103 -22.92 14.98 -7.11
CA ASP A 103 -22.89 13.54 -6.91
C ASP A 103 -21.93 12.96 -7.93
N PHE A 104 -20.87 12.28 -7.43
CA PHE A 104 -20.03 11.47 -8.29
C PHE A 104 -20.92 10.41 -8.94
N SER A 105 -21.17 10.57 -10.23
CA SER A 105 -22.06 9.64 -10.92
C SER A 105 -21.35 8.40 -11.45
N SER A 106 -20.08 8.46 -11.81
CA SER A 106 -19.23 7.35 -12.32
C SER A 106 -18.02 7.91 -13.09
N ILE A 107 -16.93 7.15 -13.15
CA ILE A 107 -15.81 7.43 -14.05
C ILE A 107 -16.30 7.33 -15.51
N GLN A 108 -16.04 8.35 -16.32
CA GLN A 108 -16.35 8.36 -17.74
C GLN A 108 -15.12 7.97 -18.57
N LEU A 109 -15.17 6.81 -19.22
CA LEU A 109 -14.12 6.37 -20.12
C LEU A 109 -14.28 7.01 -21.50
N GLN A 110 -13.26 7.74 -21.92
CA GLN A 110 -13.24 8.38 -23.23
C GLN A 110 -12.75 7.41 -24.30
N GLN A 111 -13.41 7.43 -25.46
CA GLN A 111 -12.96 6.67 -26.62
C GLN A 111 -11.76 7.34 -27.27
N SER A 112 -10.82 6.56 -27.77
CA SER A 112 -9.73 7.09 -28.59
C SER A 112 -10.27 7.79 -29.84
N PRO A 113 -9.64 8.88 -30.31
CA PRO A 113 -10.08 9.60 -31.50
C PRO A 113 -10.25 8.68 -32.70
N LYS A 114 -11.42 8.69 -33.33
CA LYS A 114 -11.74 7.85 -34.50
C LYS A 114 -10.82 8.16 -35.69
N GLY A 115 -10.40 7.14 -36.42
CA GLY A 115 -9.59 7.26 -37.64
C GLY A 115 -8.09 7.19 -37.44
N LYS A 116 -7.63 6.91 -36.22
CA LYS A 116 -6.19 6.75 -35.89
C LYS A 116 -5.86 5.29 -35.61
N GLU A 117 -6.12 4.45 -36.58
CA GLU A 117 -5.88 3.00 -36.48
C GLU A 117 -4.40 2.61 -36.55
N ASN A 118 -3.53 3.53 -36.97
CA ASN A 118 -2.07 3.29 -37.05
C ASN A 118 -1.32 4.46 -36.44
N ILE A 119 -0.68 4.22 -35.37
CA ILE A 119 -0.04 5.09 -34.43
C ILE A 119 1.47 5.07 -34.59
N PRO A 120 2.20 5.99 -34.02
CA PRO A 120 1.98 7.09 -33.08
C PRO A 120 2.43 8.46 -33.57
N THR A 121 2.50 8.76 -34.82
CA THR A 121 3.20 9.96 -35.30
C THR A 121 2.30 11.06 -35.86
N GLU A 122 1.04 10.79 -36.16
CA GLU A 122 0.13 11.82 -36.64
C GLU A 122 -1.06 12.02 -35.70
N GLY A 123 -0.91 12.97 -34.74
CA GLY A 123 -2.01 13.51 -33.94
C GLY A 123 -2.08 13.04 -32.50
N GLY A 124 -1.06 12.35 -31.97
CA GLY A 124 -0.82 12.22 -30.55
C GLY A 124 -0.15 13.51 -30.02
N LEU A 125 -0.26 13.71 -28.72
CA LEU A 125 0.46 14.77 -28.00
C LEU A 125 1.96 14.48 -27.96
N SER A 126 2.77 15.52 -27.84
CA SER A 126 4.17 15.32 -27.49
C SER A 126 4.30 14.81 -26.04
N LEU A 127 5.43 14.20 -25.71
CA LEU A 127 5.69 13.76 -24.33
C LEU A 127 5.59 14.91 -23.33
N GLN A 128 6.04 16.11 -23.73
CA GLN A 128 5.95 17.33 -22.92
C GLN A 128 4.49 17.77 -22.71
N ASP A 129 3.66 17.72 -23.77
CA ASP A 129 2.25 18.13 -23.69
C ASP A 129 1.45 17.13 -22.82
N ILE A 130 1.75 15.82 -22.90
CA ILE A 130 1.14 14.81 -22.04
C ILE A 130 1.45 15.12 -20.57
N TYR A 131 2.71 15.44 -20.23
CA TYR A 131 3.11 15.83 -18.89
C TYR A 131 2.35 17.06 -18.41
N MET A 132 2.40 18.14 -19.17
CA MET A 132 1.75 19.42 -18.82
C MET A 132 0.25 19.31 -18.66
N GLN A 133 -0.40 18.43 -19.43
CA GLN A 133 -1.83 18.22 -19.33
C GLN A 133 -2.24 17.43 -18.08
N ASN A 134 -1.38 16.56 -17.57
CA ASN A 134 -1.76 15.59 -16.55
C ASN A 134 -1.12 15.81 -15.19
N ILE A 135 -0.03 16.59 -15.09
CA ILE A 135 0.71 16.70 -13.82
C ILE A 135 -0.16 17.24 -12.68
N ASP A 136 -1.06 18.18 -12.96
CA ASP A 136 -1.93 18.78 -11.95
C ASP A 136 -3.06 17.84 -11.49
N SER A 137 -3.25 16.71 -12.18
CA SER A 137 -4.18 15.65 -11.77
C SER A 137 -3.49 14.55 -10.93
N VAL A 138 -2.17 14.64 -10.73
CA VAL A 138 -1.37 13.66 -9.99
C VAL A 138 -1.01 14.22 -8.62
N VAL A 139 -1.15 13.41 -7.59
CA VAL A 139 -0.90 13.81 -6.20
C VAL A 139 0.05 12.85 -5.51
N SER A 140 0.83 13.38 -4.57
CA SER A 140 1.64 12.57 -3.66
C SER A 140 0.80 12.13 -2.47
N ILE A 141 0.92 10.88 -2.06
CA ILE A 141 0.24 10.34 -0.88
C ILE A 141 1.30 9.95 0.15
N SER A 142 1.10 10.40 1.38
CA SER A 142 1.92 10.04 2.53
C SER A 142 1.05 9.47 3.63
N CYS A 143 1.35 8.24 4.03
CA CYS A 143 0.62 7.53 5.08
C CYS A 143 1.51 7.35 6.31
N THR A 144 0.92 7.48 7.50
CA THR A 144 1.59 7.22 8.77
C THR A 144 0.72 6.30 9.61
N GLY A 145 1.30 5.21 10.11
CA GLY A 145 0.60 4.21 10.92
C GLY A 145 1.51 3.54 11.95
N TYR A 146 0.99 2.55 12.68
CA TYR A 146 1.74 1.82 13.71
C TYR A 146 2.94 1.04 13.14
N GLY A 147 2.90 0.67 11.86
CA GLY A 147 3.96 -0.05 11.14
C GLY A 147 5.06 0.82 10.55
N GLY A 148 4.90 2.14 10.58
CA GLY A 148 5.83 3.08 9.95
C GLY A 148 5.14 4.09 9.04
N SER A 149 5.85 4.58 8.02
CA SER A 149 5.32 5.46 6.98
C SER A 149 5.43 4.80 5.62
N SER A 150 4.41 4.96 4.79
CA SER A 150 4.41 4.61 3.37
C SER A 150 4.18 5.85 2.51
N THR A 151 4.65 5.81 1.27
CA THR A 151 4.42 6.86 0.29
C THR A 151 4.00 6.25 -1.04
N GLY A 152 3.19 6.97 -1.78
CA GLY A 152 2.74 6.57 -3.11
C GLY A 152 2.18 7.75 -3.89
N THR A 153 1.56 7.44 -4.98
CA THR A 153 0.94 8.40 -5.90
C THR A 153 -0.56 8.18 -5.96
N GLY A 154 -1.31 9.22 -6.29
CA GLY A 154 -2.75 9.13 -6.57
C GLY A 154 -3.14 9.94 -7.79
N VAL A 155 -4.35 9.69 -8.29
CA VAL A 155 -4.93 10.38 -9.43
C VAL A 155 -6.26 11.01 -9.03
N ILE A 156 -6.39 12.32 -9.24
CA ILE A 156 -7.62 13.07 -8.97
C ILE A 156 -8.70 12.62 -9.97
N LEU A 157 -9.81 12.11 -9.43
CA LEU A 157 -10.96 11.64 -10.23
C LEU A 157 -11.99 12.75 -10.49
N THR A 158 -12.17 13.64 -9.50
CA THR A 158 -13.25 14.63 -9.53
C THR A 158 -12.81 15.94 -8.92
N SER A 159 -13.50 17.03 -9.31
CA SER A 159 -13.25 18.36 -8.74
C SER A 159 -13.67 18.51 -7.28
N ASN A 160 -14.49 17.59 -6.74
CA ASN A 160 -14.89 17.53 -5.34
C ASN A 160 -13.99 16.62 -4.46
N GLY A 161 -12.82 16.21 -4.98
CA GLY A 161 -11.74 15.67 -4.17
C GLY A 161 -11.64 14.16 -4.07
N TYR A 162 -12.35 13.38 -4.89
CA TYR A 162 -12.08 11.95 -4.98
C TYR A 162 -10.77 11.67 -5.70
N ILE A 163 -9.99 10.74 -5.14
CA ILE A 163 -8.66 10.35 -5.62
C ILE A 163 -8.59 8.83 -5.61
N VAL A 164 -8.11 8.23 -6.71
CA VAL A 164 -7.76 6.81 -6.74
C VAL A 164 -6.29 6.60 -6.48
N THR A 165 -5.97 5.54 -5.75
CA THR A 165 -4.61 5.04 -5.51
C THR A 165 -4.63 3.52 -5.37
N ASN A 166 -3.49 2.89 -5.06
CA ASN A 166 -3.47 1.47 -4.72
C ASN A 166 -3.86 1.22 -3.25
N ALA A 167 -4.48 0.06 -3.01
CA ALA A 167 -4.84 -0.37 -1.67
C ALA A 167 -3.61 -0.52 -0.76
N HIS A 168 -2.52 -1.13 -1.26
CA HIS A 168 -1.29 -1.32 -0.50
C HIS A 168 -0.59 -0.01 -0.09
N VAL A 169 -0.87 1.12 -0.77
CA VAL A 169 -0.32 2.45 -0.40
C VAL A 169 -0.91 2.95 0.91
N VAL A 170 -2.20 2.68 1.13
CA VAL A 170 -2.98 3.18 2.29
C VAL A 170 -3.22 2.14 3.37
N ASP A 171 -2.76 0.92 3.17
CA ASP A 171 -2.95 -0.19 4.10
C ASP A 171 -2.31 0.10 5.47
N GLY A 172 -3.05 -0.18 6.55
CA GLY A 172 -2.62 0.07 7.93
C GLY A 172 -2.37 1.54 8.29
N ALA A 173 -2.79 2.50 7.44
CA ALA A 173 -2.60 3.92 7.68
C ALA A 173 -3.50 4.43 8.82
N GLY A 174 -2.89 5.03 9.84
CA GLY A 174 -3.60 5.78 10.89
C GLY A 174 -3.93 7.22 10.49
N SER A 175 -3.16 7.80 9.54
CA SER A 175 -3.43 9.09 8.89
C SER A 175 -2.90 9.08 7.46
N ILE A 176 -3.63 9.76 6.58
CA ILE A 176 -3.31 9.88 5.16
C ILE A 176 -3.30 11.37 4.81
N ASP A 177 -2.18 11.84 4.29
CA ASP A 177 -2.01 13.20 3.79
C ASP A 177 -1.76 13.17 2.29
N VAL A 178 -2.44 14.07 1.57
CA VAL A 178 -2.33 14.25 0.12
C VAL A 178 -1.69 15.60 -0.16
N LEU A 179 -0.61 15.60 -0.92
CA LEU A 179 0.11 16.78 -1.38
C LEU A 179 -0.16 17.01 -2.86
N LEU A 180 -0.66 18.19 -3.20
CA LEU A 180 -0.90 18.62 -4.58
C LEU A 180 0.38 19.21 -5.22
N THR A 181 0.36 19.39 -6.54
CA THR A 181 1.50 19.97 -7.30
C THR A 181 1.80 21.42 -6.92
N ASP A 182 0.83 22.16 -6.42
CA ASP A 182 0.95 23.54 -5.94
C ASP A 182 1.37 23.66 -4.45
N ASP A 183 1.86 22.56 -3.86
CA ASP A 183 2.34 22.44 -2.47
C ASP A 183 1.23 22.54 -1.40
N ARG A 184 -0.06 22.56 -1.75
CA ARG A 184 -1.14 22.40 -0.79
C ARG A 184 -1.19 20.97 -0.23
N VAL A 185 -1.37 20.85 1.08
CA VAL A 185 -1.48 19.55 1.77
C VAL A 185 -2.85 19.44 2.40
N PHE A 186 -3.49 18.30 2.22
CA PHE A 186 -4.81 17.99 2.76
C PHE A 186 -4.79 16.63 3.44
N SER A 187 -5.42 16.53 4.60
CA SER A 187 -5.73 15.23 5.20
C SER A 187 -6.86 14.57 4.41
N ALA A 188 -6.69 13.30 4.09
CA ALA A 188 -7.64 12.52 3.31
C ALA A 188 -8.41 11.53 4.18
N SER A 189 -9.66 11.30 3.81
CA SER A 189 -10.47 10.20 4.33
C SER A 189 -10.44 9.03 3.37
N LEU A 190 -10.28 7.81 3.87
CA LEU A 190 -10.43 6.58 3.08
C LEU A 190 -11.94 6.35 2.86
N MET A 191 -12.36 6.32 1.60
CA MET A 191 -13.75 6.06 1.23
C MET A 191 -14.03 4.57 1.07
N GLY A 192 -13.06 3.83 0.61
CA GLY A 192 -13.09 2.38 0.46
C GLY A 192 -11.80 1.85 -0.12
N SER A 193 -11.54 0.58 0.11
CA SER A 193 -10.33 -0.11 -0.37
C SER A 193 -10.67 -1.55 -0.74
N ASP A 194 -10.16 -2.03 -1.87
CA ASP A 194 -10.24 -3.42 -2.28
C ASP A 194 -8.84 -3.98 -2.53
N GLU A 195 -8.39 -4.84 -1.64
CA GLU A 195 -7.06 -5.44 -1.71
C GLU A 195 -6.92 -6.42 -2.89
N ILE A 196 -8.04 -7.01 -3.35
CA ILE A 196 -8.05 -7.99 -4.44
C ILE A 196 -7.67 -7.29 -5.75
N SER A 197 -8.28 -6.14 -6.03
CA SER A 197 -7.94 -5.33 -7.19
C SER A 197 -6.77 -4.37 -6.96
N ASP A 198 -6.25 -4.29 -5.72
CA ASP A 198 -5.23 -3.33 -5.29
C ASP A 198 -5.62 -1.88 -5.58
N LEU A 199 -6.87 -1.50 -5.32
CA LEU A 199 -7.39 -0.14 -5.52
C LEU A 199 -7.99 0.41 -4.22
N ALA A 200 -7.79 1.71 -4.01
CA ALA A 200 -8.41 2.47 -2.93
C ALA A 200 -8.89 3.83 -3.42
N VAL A 201 -9.92 4.35 -2.78
CA VAL A 201 -10.45 5.69 -3.04
C VAL A 201 -10.29 6.53 -1.79
N LEU A 202 -9.70 7.70 -1.96
CA LEU A 202 -9.57 8.73 -0.95
C LEU A 202 -10.47 9.91 -1.28
N GLN A 203 -10.81 10.70 -0.26
CA GLN A 203 -11.47 12.00 -0.45
C GLN A 203 -10.74 13.08 0.34
N ILE A 204 -10.46 14.20 -0.33
CA ILE A 204 -9.95 15.44 0.30
C ILE A 204 -10.99 16.56 0.13
N GLN A 205 -10.94 17.53 1.04
CA GLN A 205 -11.76 18.74 0.95
C GLN A 205 -10.88 19.87 0.38
N ALA A 206 -10.90 20.00 -0.95
CA ALA A 206 -10.10 20.99 -1.66
C ALA A 206 -10.90 21.60 -2.82
N GLU A 207 -10.60 22.84 -3.14
CA GLU A 207 -11.15 23.58 -4.29
C GLU A 207 -10.12 23.63 -5.42
N ASP A 208 -10.58 23.95 -6.64
CA ASP A 208 -9.77 24.12 -7.84
C ASP A 208 -8.92 22.88 -8.20
N LEU A 209 -9.48 21.69 -7.99
CA LEU A 209 -8.86 20.45 -8.42
C LEU A 209 -9.05 20.21 -9.90
N ILE A 210 -8.03 19.66 -10.56
CA ILE A 210 -8.04 19.30 -11.98
C ILE A 210 -8.15 17.78 -12.11
N PRO A 211 -9.33 17.23 -12.47
CA PRO A 211 -9.51 15.79 -12.64
C PRO A 211 -8.78 15.27 -13.88
N ALA A 212 -8.23 14.07 -13.77
CA ALA A 212 -7.66 13.35 -14.90
C ALA A 212 -8.75 12.89 -15.88
N GLN A 213 -8.40 12.82 -17.15
CA GLN A 213 -9.23 12.21 -18.17
C GLN A 213 -8.89 10.72 -18.30
N PHE A 214 -9.89 9.86 -18.20
CA PHE A 214 -9.70 8.42 -18.35
C PHE A 214 -10.02 7.97 -19.77
N GLY A 215 -9.13 7.17 -20.37
CA GLY A 215 -9.33 6.52 -21.66
C GLY A 215 -9.80 5.07 -21.48
N ASP A 216 -10.30 4.50 -22.54
CA ASP A 216 -10.79 3.13 -22.60
C ASP A 216 -9.62 2.15 -22.84
N SER A 217 -9.22 1.41 -21.80
CA SER A 217 -8.12 0.43 -21.89
C SER A 217 -8.40 -0.76 -22.82
N ALA A 218 -9.66 -1.05 -23.19
CA ALA A 218 -9.97 -2.08 -24.17
C ALA A 218 -9.50 -1.74 -25.60
N GLN A 219 -9.20 -0.45 -25.86
CA GLN A 219 -8.72 0.00 -27.17
C GLN A 219 -7.20 -0.02 -27.31
N LEU A 220 -6.49 -0.40 -26.25
CA LEU A 220 -5.03 -0.47 -26.25
C LEU A 220 -4.52 -1.58 -27.19
N ARG A 221 -3.34 -1.32 -27.74
CA ARG A 221 -2.59 -2.28 -28.55
C ARG A 221 -1.18 -2.40 -28.05
N ILE A 222 -0.60 -3.59 -28.21
CA ILE A 222 0.83 -3.80 -27.95
C ILE A 222 1.63 -2.88 -28.86
N GLY A 223 2.57 -2.12 -28.27
CA GLY A 223 3.37 -1.12 -28.97
C GLY A 223 2.85 0.32 -28.85
N ASP A 224 1.65 0.55 -28.30
CA ASP A 224 1.15 1.90 -28.04
C ASP A 224 2.09 2.63 -27.06
N THR A 225 2.42 3.89 -27.36
CA THR A 225 3.22 4.72 -26.48
C THR A 225 2.45 5.06 -25.22
N VAL A 226 3.10 4.87 -24.07
CA VAL A 226 2.56 5.21 -22.77
C VAL A 226 3.58 5.94 -21.93
N VAL A 227 3.09 6.69 -20.95
CA VAL A 227 3.91 7.38 -19.96
C VAL A 227 3.36 7.10 -18.57
N ALA A 228 4.24 7.12 -17.58
CA ALA A 228 3.90 7.02 -16.19
C ALA A 228 4.35 8.28 -15.45
N ILE A 229 3.51 8.79 -14.55
CA ILE A 229 3.84 9.88 -13.64
C ILE A 229 3.72 9.35 -12.21
N GLY A 230 4.64 9.76 -11.34
CA GLY A 230 4.57 9.38 -9.92
C GLY A 230 5.73 9.95 -9.11
N ASP A 231 5.78 9.53 -7.85
CA ASP A 231 6.72 10.02 -6.85
C ASP A 231 7.66 8.89 -6.37
N PRO A 232 8.55 8.38 -7.22
CA PRO A 232 9.46 7.32 -6.83
C PRO A 232 10.36 7.80 -5.68
N LEU A 233 10.45 7.01 -4.61
CA LEU A 233 11.24 7.32 -3.42
C LEU A 233 10.73 8.53 -2.60
N GLY A 234 9.48 8.95 -2.80
CA GLY A 234 8.83 9.97 -2.00
C GLY A 234 8.92 11.38 -2.59
N ILE A 235 8.60 12.38 -1.76
CA ILE A 235 8.32 13.77 -2.14
C ILE A 235 9.48 14.47 -2.86
N ASP A 236 10.74 14.06 -2.59
CA ASP A 236 11.93 14.63 -3.22
C ASP A 236 12.03 14.34 -4.72
N PHE A 237 11.30 13.31 -5.19
CA PHE A 237 11.25 12.89 -6.59
C PHE A 237 9.85 13.03 -7.19
N ARG A 238 9.03 13.90 -6.59
CA ARG A 238 7.66 14.17 -7.03
C ARG A 238 7.59 14.56 -8.51
N GLY A 239 6.57 14.02 -9.21
CA GLY A 239 6.33 14.29 -10.63
C GLY A 239 7.37 13.65 -11.55
N THR A 240 8.05 12.58 -11.09
CA THR A 240 8.92 11.81 -11.98
C THR A 240 8.11 11.25 -13.15
N TYR A 241 8.64 11.47 -14.35
CA TYR A 241 8.03 11.12 -15.61
C TYR A 241 8.86 10.10 -16.36
N THR A 242 8.25 8.99 -16.72
CA THR A 242 8.90 7.94 -17.51
C THR A 242 8.04 7.55 -18.69
N ASP A 243 8.66 7.18 -19.80
CA ASP A 243 7.99 6.76 -21.02
C ASP A 243 8.33 5.32 -21.40
N GLY A 244 7.45 4.73 -22.19
CA GLY A 244 7.59 3.38 -22.70
C GLY A 244 6.47 3.02 -23.67
N ILE A 245 6.22 1.73 -23.78
CA ILE A 245 5.14 1.16 -24.60
C ILE A 245 4.31 0.17 -23.81
N VAL A 246 3.11 -0.10 -24.30
CA VAL A 246 2.34 -1.30 -23.89
C VAL A 246 3.08 -2.54 -24.37
N SER A 247 3.64 -3.32 -23.45
CA SER A 247 4.39 -4.54 -23.76
C SER A 247 3.48 -5.76 -23.90
N ALA A 248 2.39 -5.81 -23.12
CA ALA A 248 1.32 -6.81 -23.22
C ALA A 248 0.00 -6.24 -22.68
N ILE A 249 -1.12 -6.82 -23.10
CA ILE A 249 -2.46 -6.55 -22.59
C ILE A 249 -3.08 -7.87 -22.10
N ASN A 250 -4.02 -7.78 -21.16
CA ASN A 250 -4.70 -8.95 -20.58
C ASN A 250 -3.68 -10.00 -20.06
N ARG A 251 -2.66 -9.52 -19.35
CA ARG A 251 -1.68 -10.40 -18.74
C ARG A 251 -2.20 -10.85 -17.39
N ASP A 252 -2.57 -12.12 -17.27
CA ASP A 252 -2.88 -12.71 -15.99
C ASP A 252 -1.57 -12.90 -15.19
N VAL A 253 -1.50 -12.26 -14.06
CA VAL A 253 -0.35 -12.28 -13.16
C VAL A 253 -0.84 -12.77 -11.80
N ASP A 254 -0.23 -13.84 -11.33
CA ASP A 254 -0.47 -14.35 -9.99
C ASP A 254 0.36 -13.53 -8.98
N MET A 255 -0.31 -12.92 -8.02
CA MET A 255 0.27 -12.08 -6.98
C MET A 255 -0.24 -12.54 -5.63
N ASP A 256 0.64 -13.15 -4.84
CA ASP A 256 0.29 -13.63 -3.49
C ASP A 256 -0.96 -14.53 -3.48
N GLY A 257 -1.09 -15.41 -4.51
CA GLY A 257 -2.24 -16.29 -4.69
C GLY A 257 -3.48 -15.62 -5.27
N ARG A 258 -3.35 -14.43 -5.84
CA ARG A 258 -4.43 -13.69 -6.52
C ARG A 258 -4.08 -13.49 -7.98
N SER A 259 -4.96 -13.86 -8.88
CA SER A 259 -4.78 -13.62 -10.32
C SER A 259 -5.37 -12.27 -10.71
N MET A 260 -4.54 -11.37 -11.22
CA MET A 260 -4.96 -10.05 -11.73
C MET A 260 -4.68 -9.94 -13.22
N THR A 261 -5.67 -9.48 -13.98
CA THR A 261 -5.49 -9.19 -15.42
C THR A 261 -4.97 -7.76 -15.59
N LEU A 262 -3.73 -7.60 -16.02
CA LEU A 262 -3.00 -6.34 -16.02
C LEU A 262 -2.51 -5.92 -17.41
N ILE A 263 -2.25 -4.62 -17.56
CA ILE A 263 -1.46 -4.06 -18.67
C ILE A 263 0.01 -4.17 -18.29
N GLN A 264 0.84 -4.76 -19.15
CA GLN A 264 2.29 -4.75 -18.99
C GLN A 264 2.91 -3.61 -19.80
N THR A 265 3.87 -2.90 -19.20
CA THR A 265 4.64 -1.82 -19.83
C THR A 265 6.13 -1.97 -19.53
N ASN A 266 6.97 -1.38 -20.38
CA ASN A 266 8.40 -1.20 -20.12
C ASN A 266 8.75 0.22 -19.66
N ALA A 267 7.76 1.10 -19.47
CA ALA A 267 7.98 2.37 -18.76
C ALA A 267 8.57 2.06 -17.39
N ALA A 268 9.60 2.80 -16.99
CA ALA A 268 10.27 2.54 -15.72
C ALA A 268 9.33 2.87 -14.55
N LEU A 269 8.91 1.82 -13.83
CA LEU A 269 8.11 1.93 -12.61
C LEU A 269 9.01 1.59 -11.40
N ASN A 270 8.88 2.35 -10.33
CA ASN A 270 9.57 2.15 -9.06
C ASN A 270 8.58 2.28 -7.90
N SER A 271 8.97 1.84 -6.70
CA SER A 271 8.17 2.08 -5.48
C SER A 271 7.89 3.59 -5.37
N GLY A 272 6.64 3.99 -5.18
CA GLY A 272 6.22 5.39 -5.20
C GLY A 272 5.49 5.80 -6.48
N ASN A 273 5.70 5.13 -7.64
CA ASN A 273 4.82 5.27 -8.80
C ASN A 273 3.51 4.49 -8.62
N SER A 274 3.41 3.62 -7.59
CA SER A 274 2.18 2.92 -7.22
C SER A 274 1.05 3.88 -6.96
N GLY A 275 -0.12 3.62 -7.56
CA GLY A 275 -1.31 4.47 -7.51
C GLY A 275 -1.29 5.63 -8.52
N GLY A 276 -0.15 5.89 -9.18
CA GLY A 276 -0.03 6.88 -10.24
C GLY A 276 -0.59 6.40 -11.58
N PRO A 277 -0.82 7.33 -12.53
CA PRO A 277 -1.42 7.00 -13.81
C PRO A 277 -0.42 6.37 -14.78
N LEU A 278 -0.91 5.41 -15.59
CA LEU A 278 -0.37 5.06 -16.89
C LEU A 278 -1.21 5.80 -17.95
N ILE A 279 -0.59 6.59 -18.82
CA ILE A 279 -1.25 7.56 -19.70
C ILE A 279 -0.91 7.23 -21.16
N ASN A 280 -1.88 7.28 -22.05
CA ASN A 280 -1.68 7.07 -23.48
C ASN A 280 -1.21 8.35 -24.21
N CYS A 281 -0.90 8.24 -25.49
CA CYS A 281 -0.44 9.37 -26.31
C CYS A 281 -1.50 10.48 -26.53
N TYR A 282 -2.73 10.31 -26.05
CA TYR A 282 -3.79 11.33 -26.09
C TYR A 282 -3.96 12.05 -24.76
N GLY A 283 -3.11 11.80 -23.77
CA GLY A 283 -3.20 12.39 -22.44
C GLY A 283 -4.29 11.74 -21.55
N GLN A 284 -4.74 10.55 -21.89
CA GLN A 284 -5.78 9.84 -21.14
C GLN A 284 -5.18 8.76 -20.26
N VAL A 285 -5.63 8.66 -19.01
CA VAL A 285 -5.25 7.60 -18.06
C VAL A 285 -5.90 6.28 -18.52
N ILE A 286 -5.07 5.31 -18.86
CA ILE A 286 -5.51 3.99 -19.33
C ILE A 286 -5.26 2.89 -18.31
N GLY A 287 -4.70 3.23 -17.17
CA GLY A 287 -4.51 2.32 -16.04
C GLY A 287 -3.88 3.02 -14.83
N ILE A 288 -3.91 2.33 -13.71
CA ILE A 288 -3.25 2.74 -12.46
C ILE A 288 -2.06 1.82 -12.23
N ASN A 289 -0.86 2.39 -12.13
CA ASN A 289 0.39 1.65 -11.94
C ASN A 289 0.36 0.91 -10.59
N THR A 290 0.83 -0.35 -10.58
CA THR A 290 1.01 -1.12 -9.35
C THR A 290 2.38 -1.77 -9.30
N MET A 291 3.05 -1.67 -8.14
CA MET A 291 4.39 -2.22 -7.89
C MET A 291 4.38 -3.42 -6.95
N LYS A 292 3.20 -3.91 -6.56
CA LYS A 292 3.09 -5.10 -5.70
C LYS A 292 3.77 -6.34 -6.31
N ILE A 293 3.99 -6.32 -7.64
CA ILE A 293 4.67 -7.38 -8.41
C ILE A 293 6.20 -7.28 -8.31
N GLY A 294 6.75 -6.15 -7.86
CA GLY A 294 8.20 -5.90 -7.78
C GLY A 294 8.98 -6.93 -6.96
N ALA A 295 8.34 -7.60 -5.98
CA ALA A 295 8.96 -8.65 -5.19
C ALA A 295 9.43 -9.85 -6.03
N PHE A 296 8.81 -10.13 -7.18
CA PHE A 296 9.24 -11.17 -8.12
C PHE A 296 10.40 -10.72 -9.02
N THR A 297 10.44 -9.43 -9.38
CA THR A 297 11.47 -8.85 -10.26
C THR A 297 12.74 -8.51 -9.50
N ASP A 298 12.64 -8.03 -8.26
CA ASP A 298 13.79 -7.69 -7.42
C ASP A 298 14.65 -8.90 -7.06
N ALA A 299 14.02 -10.06 -6.80
CA ALA A 299 14.74 -11.30 -6.51
C ALA A 299 15.45 -11.89 -7.75
N ALA A 300 15.00 -11.55 -8.97
CA ALA A 300 15.52 -12.06 -10.24
C ALA A 300 16.39 -11.05 -11.00
N GLY A 301 16.48 -9.79 -10.57
CA GLY A 301 17.18 -8.71 -11.29
C GLY A 301 16.54 -8.42 -12.66
N VAL A 302 15.22 -8.57 -12.79
CA VAL A 302 14.48 -8.34 -14.04
C VAL A 302 14.10 -6.86 -14.11
N GLU A 303 14.69 -6.13 -15.05
CA GLU A 303 14.38 -4.73 -15.35
C GLU A 303 13.42 -4.60 -16.56
N GLY A 304 12.66 -3.51 -16.63
CA GLY A 304 11.80 -3.20 -17.79
C GLY A 304 10.49 -3.98 -17.84
N ILE A 305 10.01 -4.48 -16.70
CA ILE A 305 8.67 -5.06 -16.56
C ILE A 305 7.92 -4.25 -15.51
N GLY A 306 6.92 -3.50 -15.95
CA GLY A 306 5.98 -2.76 -15.11
C GLY A 306 4.55 -3.22 -15.40
N PHE A 307 3.65 -2.96 -14.44
CA PHE A 307 2.24 -3.35 -14.57
C PHE A 307 1.31 -2.22 -14.14
N ALA A 308 0.13 -2.20 -14.77
CA ALA A 308 -0.93 -1.27 -14.43
C ALA A 308 -2.29 -1.97 -14.47
N ILE A 309 -3.16 -1.60 -13.54
CA ILE A 309 -4.56 -2.05 -13.46
C ILE A 309 -5.33 -1.33 -14.57
N PRO A 310 -6.01 -2.04 -15.50
CA PRO A 310 -6.70 -1.42 -16.64
C PRO A 310 -7.77 -0.41 -16.19
N SER A 311 -7.94 0.69 -16.93
CA SER A 311 -8.94 1.72 -16.61
C SER A 311 -10.38 1.21 -16.56
N ILE A 312 -10.72 0.17 -17.32
CA ILE A 312 -12.03 -0.48 -17.22
C ILE A 312 -12.21 -1.09 -15.83
N THR A 313 -11.24 -1.86 -15.36
CA THR A 313 -11.25 -2.44 -14.01
C THR A 313 -11.28 -1.34 -12.95
N VAL A 314 -10.43 -0.29 -13.13
CA VAL A 314 -10.42 0.87 -12.21
C VAL A 314 -11.82 1.48 -12.09
N LYS A 315 -12.49 1.71 -13.22
CA LYS A 315 -13.85 2.26 -13.24
C LYS A 315 -14.82 1.40 -12.44
N ASP A 316 -14.87 0.11 -12.72
CA ASP A 316 -15.85 -0.82 -12.12
C ASP A 316 -15.66 -0.93 -10.59
N ILE A 317 -14.43 -0.92 -10.12
CA ILE A 317 -14.10 -0.99 -8.70
C ILE A 317 -14.31 0.36 -8.01
N VAL A 318 -13.79 1.44 -8.58
CA VAL A 318 -13.87 2.79 -7.97
C VAL A 318 -15.33 3.26 -7.86
N ASP A 319 -16.16 2.99 -8.86
CA ASP A 319 -17.59 3.33 -8.80
C ASP A 319 -18.31 2.65 -7.63
N GLN A 320 -17.92 1.41 -7.29
CA GLN A 320 -18.45 0.69 -6.14
C GLN A 320 -17.88 1.24 -4.83
N LEU A 321 -16.56 1.48 -4.75
CA LEU A 321 -15.91 2.02 -3.55
C LEU A 321 -16.47 3.41 -3.18
N ILE A 322 -16.81 4.25 -4.17
CA ILE A 322 -17.40 5.56 -3.90
C ILE A 322 -18.87 5.44 -3.47
N SER A 323 -19.64 4.55 -4.12
CA SER A 323 -21.09 4.46 -3.86
C SER A 323 -21.44 3.74 -2.57
N GLN A 324 -20.66 2.74 -2.18
CA GLN A 324 -21.01 1.86 -1.05
C GLN A 324 -19.84 1.57 -0.09
N GLY A 325 -18.60 1.96 -0.45
CA GLY A 325 -17.41 1.79 0.40
C GLY A 325 -16.70 0.44 0.24
N TYR A 326 -17.27 -0.50 -0.48
CA TYR A 326 -16.74 -1.85 -0.70
C TYR A 326 -17.06 -2.35 -2.11
N VAL A 327 -16.49 -3.48 -2.51
CA VAL A 327 -16.74 -4.13 -3.81
C VAL A 327 -17.64 -5.34 -3.60
N SER A 328 -18.86 -5.31 -4.16
CA SER A 328 -19.83 -6.39 -4.02
C SER A 328 -19.34 -7.71 -4.63
N GLY A 329 -19.89 -8.81 -4.11
CA GLY A 329 -19.53 -10.17 -4.56
C GLY A 329 -18.20 -10.67 -4.00
N ARG A 330 -17.56 -9.94 -3.10
CA ARG A 330 -16.37 -10.45 -2.38
C ARG A 330 -16.80 -11.37 -1.24
N PRO A 331 -16.28 -12.61 -1.20
CA PRO A 331 -16.62 -13.52 -0.12
C PRO A 331 -15.92 -13.10 1.18
N THR A 332 -16.68 -13.04 2.28
CA THR A 332 -16.16 -12.72 3.61
C THR A 332 -16.67 -13.70 4.66
N LEU A 333 -15.91 -13.85 5.76
CA LEU A 333 -16.40 -14.51 6.97
C LEU A 333 -17.14 -13.54 7.90
N GLY A 334 -17.15 -12.23 7.62
CA GLY A 334 -17.68 -11.21 8.52
C GLY A 334 -16.84 -11.10 9.80
N LEU A 335 -15.52 -11.14 9.67
CA LEU A 335 -14.55 -11.06 10.77
C LEU A 335 -13.50 -10.02 10.46
N GLU A 336 -13.16 -9.17 11.44
CA GLU A 336 -11.97 -8.35 11.44
C GLU A 336 -10.96 -8.91 12.45
N GLY A 337 -9.69 -8.76 12.17
CA GLY A 337 -8.68 -9.28 13.06
C GLY A 337 -7.28 -8.70 12.82
N GLU A 338 -6.39 -8.96 13.77
CA GLU A 338 -5.01 -8.50 13.71
C GLU A 338 -4.00 -9.62 14.02
N SER A 339 -2.80 -9.47 13.49
CA SER A 339 -1.67 -10.34 13.82
C SER A 339 -1.13 -10.01 15.20
N LEU A 340 -1.06 -10.99 16.09
CA LEU A 340 -0.40 -10.82 17.36
C LEU A 340 1.11 -11.05 17.24
N SER A 341 1.91 -10.15 17.82
CA SER A 341 3.36 -10.37 17.91
C SER A 341 3.69 -11.64 18.73
N THR A 342 4.82 -12.26 18.44
CA THR A 342 5.29 -13.46 19.18
C THR A 342 5.42 -13.22 20.68
N PHE A 343 5.67 -11.96 21.09
CA PHE A 343 5.70 -11.60 22.51
C PHE A 343 4.31 -11.75 23.14
N TYR A 344 3.25 -11.21 22.54
CA TYR A 344 1.89 -11.35 23.06
C TYR A 344 1.40 -12.80 23.04
N GLN A 345 1.69 -13.54 21.95
CA GLN A 345 1.36 -14.97 21.86
C GLN A 345 1.98 -15.76 23.03
N HIS A 346 3.27 -15.54 23.33
CA HIS A 346 3.94 -16.19 24.46
C HIS A 346 3.41 -15.74 25.82
N TYR A 347 3.21 -14.44 26.01
CA TYR A 347 2.74 -13.87 27.27
C TYR A 347 1.35 -14.38 27.66
N TYR A 348 0.42 -14.40 26.71
CA TYR A 348 -0.94 -14.86 26.93
C TYR A 348 -1.14 -16.36 26.65
N ARG A 349 -0.10 -17.08 26.24
CA ARG A 349 -0.13 -18.50 25.86
C ARG A 349 -1.12 -18.79 24.72
N LEU A 350 -1.21 -17.90 23.76
CA LEU A 350 -2.05 -18.04 22.59
C LEU A 350 -1.31 -18.79 21.47
N PRO A 351 -1.99 -19.63 20.70
CA PRO A 351 -1.43 -20.24 19.50
C PRO A 351 -1.18 -19.17 18.41
N ALA A 352 -0.35 -19.49 17.42
CA ALA A 352 -0.26 -18.68 16.21
C ALA A 352 -1.60 -18.74 15.45
N GLY A 353 -2.11 -17.56 15.06
CA GLY A 353 -3.40 -17.37 14.41
C GLY A 353 -3.73 -15.90 14.28
N LEU A 354 -4.83 -15.59 13.61
CA LEU A 354 -5.43 -14.28 13.52
C LEU A 354 -6.27 -14.01 14.79
N TYR A 355 -5.98 -12.95 15.50
CA TYR A 355 -6.76 -12.50 16.66
C TYR A 355 -7.98 -11.71 16.18
N ILE A 356 -9.18 -12.21 16.46
CA ILE A 356 -10.43 -11.59 16.04
C ILE A 356 -10.70 -10.36 16.91
N THR A 357 -10.75 -9.20 16.29
CA THR A 357 -11.02 -7.91 16.95
C THR A 357 -12.47 -7.49 16.82
N HIS A 358 -13.16 -7.95 15.78
CA HIS A 358 -14.58 -7.66 15.55
C HIS A 358 -15.25 -8.79 14.78
N VAL A 359 -16.51 -9.07 15.15
CA VAL A 359 -17.40 -9.99 14.44
C VAL A 359 -18.59 -9.20 13.94
N GLU A 360 -18.79 -9.19 12.62
CA GLU A 360 -19.83 -8.41 11.97
C GLU A 360 -21.25 -8.87 12.39
N PRO A 361 -22.11 -7.91 12.82
CA PRO A 361 -23.47 -8.21 13.18
C PRO A 361 -24.28 -8.79 11.99
N GLY A 362 -24.89 -9.95 12.19
CA GLY A 362 -25.66 -10.63 11.17
C GLY A 362 -24.89 -11.62 10.32
N SER A 363 -23.56 -11.70 10.48
CA SER A 363 -22.73 -12.71 9.82
C SER A 363 -23.03 -14.14 10.32
N ASP A 364 -22.69 -15.13 9.49
CA ASP A 364 -22.76 -16.54 9.91
C ASP A 364 -21.78 -16.85 11.06
N ALA A 365 -20.64 -16.15 11.10
CA ALA A 365 -19.68 -16.21 12.19
C ALA A 365 -20.32 -15.82 13.53
N GLN A 366 -21.08 -14.72 13.59
CA GLN A 366 -21.82 -14.31 14.77
C GLN A 366 -22.89 -15.34 15.14
N ALA A 367 -23.65 -15.83 14.15
CA ALA A 367 -24.71 -16.83 14.37
C ALA A 367 -24.17 -18.16 14.92
N LYS A 368 -22.92 -18.51 14.58
CA LYS A 368 -22.20 -19.70 15.05
C LYS A 368 -21.45 -19.47 16.37
N GLY A 369 -21.57 -18.28 16.96
CA GLY A 369 -21.04 -17.95 18.28
C GLY A 369 -19.55 -17.63 18.28
N ILE A 370 -18.98 -17.17 17.18
CA ILE A 370 -17.64 -16.56 17.16
C ILE A 370 -17.73 -15.18 17.83
N GLU A 371 -16.74 -14.82 18.62
CA GLU A 371 -16.73 -13.61 19.44
C GLU A 371 -15.38 -12.89 19.31
N ASP A 372 -15.40 -11.59 19.59
CA ASP A 372 -14.19 -10.79 19.72
C ASP A 372 -13.27 -11.41 20.79
N GLY A 373 -12.00 -11.57 20.46
CA GLY A 373 -11.00 -12.23 21.32
C GLY A 373 -10.73 -13.69 20.99
N ASP A 374 -11.44 -14.28 20.05
CA ASP A 374 -11.09 -15.60 19.50
C ASP A 374 -9.81 -15.53 18.67
N MET A 375 -9.18 -16.70 18.50
CA MET A 375 -8.07 -16.86 17.55
C MET A 375 -8.54 -17.74 16.39
N LEU A 376 -8.54 -17.24 15.18
CA LEU A 376 -8.73 -18.05 13.98
C LEU A 376 -7.40 -18.67 13.56
N LEU A 377 -7.29 -19.98 13.58
CA LEU A 377 -6.05 -20.73 13.36
C LEU A 377 -5.87 -21.22 11.94
N SER A 378 -6.98 -21.61 11.29
CA SER A 378 -6.99 -22.09 9.91
C SER A 378 -8.38 -22.02 9.31
N VAL A 379 -8.44 -21.88 7.98
CA VAL A 379 -9.64 -22.07 7.15
C VAL A 379 -9.30 -23.13 6.09
N ASP A 380 -10.19 -24.13 5.91
CA ASP A 380 -9.99 -25.26 4.99
C ASP A 380 -8.61 -25.93 5.10
N ASN A 381 -8.12 -26.16 6.32
CA ASN A 381 -6.79 -26.68 6.66
C ASN A 381 -5.60 -25.77 6.25
N GLN A 382 -5.82 -24.58 5.72
CA GLN A 382 -4.79 -23.58 5.47
C GLN A 382 -4.61 -22.73 6.73
N ARG A 383 -3.42 -22.72 7.30
CA ARG A 383 -3.10 -21.91 8.46
C ARG A 383 -2.97 -20.45 8.06
N LEU A 384 -3.39 -19.58 8.96
CA LEU A 384 -3.31 -18.13 8.76
C LEU A 384 -2.99 -17.42 10.08
N THR A 385 -2.41 -16.24 9.95
CA THR A 385 -2.04 -15.35 11.07
C THR A 385 -2.36 -13.89 10.77
N THR A 386 -2.77 -13.58 9.53
CA THR A 386 -3.08 -12.22 9.07
C THR A 386 -4.42 -12.18 8.34
N MET A 387 -5.01 -10.99 8.24
CA MET A 387 -6.22 -10.78 7.42
C MET A 387 -5.93 -11.00 5.93
N GLU A 388 -4.72 -10.66 5.47
CA GLU A 388 -4.32 -10.88 4.08
C GLU A 388 -4.31 -12.37 3.72
N GLU A 389 -3.76 -13.23 4.62
CA GLU A 389 -3.80 -14.68 4.43
C GLU A 389 -5.25 -15.20 4.42
N LEU A 390 -6.13 -14.66 5.28
CA LEU A 390 -7.55 -15.01 5.26
C LEU A 390 -8.21 -14.63 3.94
N LYS A 391 -8.05 -13.37 3.49
CA LYS A 391 -8.60 -12.89 2.21
C LYS A 391 -8.06 -13.69 1.03
N SER A 392 -6.77 -14.07 1.06
CA SER A 392 -6.17 -14.93 0.02
C SER A 392 -6.82 -16.34 -0.03
N ILE A 393 -7.12 -16.92 1.13
CA ILE A 393 -7.81 -18.24 1.20
C ILE A 393 -9.23 -18.15 0.63
N LEU A 394 -9.91 -17.03 0.84
CA LEU A 394 -11.29 -16.82 0.38
C LEU A 394 -11.38 -16.35 -1.07
N TYR A 395 -10.28 -15.91 -1.68
CA TYR A 395 -10.26 -15.28 -3.00
C TYR A 395 -10.96 -16.08 -4.10
N ASP A 396 -10.71 -17.40 -4.17
CA ASP A 396 -11.29 -18.30 -5.19
C ASP A 396 -12.64 -18.89 -4.77
N ARG A 397 -13.28 -18.33 -3.73
CA ARG A 397 -14.57 -18.79 -3.21
C ARG A 397 -15.70 -17.91 -3.70
N GLU A 398 -16.92 -18.45 -3.63
CA GLU A 398 -18.14 -17.71 -3.95
C GLU A 398 -18.93 -17.39 -2.68
N VAL A 399 -19.66 -16.28 -2.69
CA VAL A 399 -20.62 -15.94 -1.63
C VAL A 399 -21.64 -17.06 -1.50
N GLY A 400 -21.89 -17.54 -0.28
CA GLY A 400 -22.76 -18.69 0.03
C GLY A 400 -22.05 -20.03 0.08
N GLU A 401 -20.76 -20.13 -0.31
CA GLU A 401 -19.97 -21.33 -0.04
C GLU A 401 -19.72 -21.52 1.44
N THR A 402 -19.47 -22.77 1.85
CA THR A 402 -19.15 -23.12 3.23
C THR A 402 -17.69 -23.53 3.35
N VAL A 403 -17.00 -22.97 4.33
CA VAL A 403 -15.62 -23.28 4.68
C VAL A 403 -15.50 -23.81 6.11
N GLU A 404 -14.49 -24.64 6.37
CA GLU A 404 -14.20 -25.17 7.69
C GLU A 404 -13.19 -24.28 8.41
N ALA A 405 -13.58 -23.62 9.50
CA ALA A 405 -12.70 -22.82 10.34
C ALA A 405 -12.28 -23.55 11.62
N ILE A 406 -11.02 -23.45 12.01
CA ILE A 406 -10.51 -23.88 13.31
C ILE A 406 -10.23 -22.65 14.16
N LEU A 407 -10.93 -22.55 15.29
CA LEU A 407 -10.77 -21.47 16.26
C LEU A 407 -10.14 -21.97 17.57
N PHE A 408 -9.65 -21.01 18.36
CA PHE A 408 -9.16 -21.25 19.70
C PHE A 408 -9.71 -20.18 20.65
N ARG A 409 -10.34 -20.62 21.74
CA ARG A 409 -10.87 -19.78 22.84
C ARG A 409 -10.64 -20.48 24.18
N ALA A 410 -10.20 -19.76 25.16
CA ALA A 410 -10.06 -20.23 26.54
C ALA A 410 -9.26 -21.54 26.73
N GLY A 411 -8.27 -21.80 25.87
CA GLY A 411 -7.43 -23.01 25.95
C GLY A 411 -7.89 -24.18 25.11
N GLU A 412 -9.05 -24.10 24.47
CA GLU A 412 -9.65 -25.17 23.66
C GLU A 412 -9.71 -24.77 22.17
N ARG A 413 -9.68 -25.80 21.32
CA ARG A 413 -9.87 -25.64 19.87
C ARG A 413 -11.22 -26.20 19.48
N TYR A 414 -11.93 -25.45 18.63
CA TYR A 414 -13.17 -25.92 18.04
C TYR A 414 -13.16 -25.75 16.55
N ARG A 415 -13.95 -26.60 15.91
CA ARG A 415 -14.16 -26.59 14.47
C ARG A 415 -15.56 -26.06 14.22
N VAL A 416 -15.67 -25.13 13.29
CA VAL A 416 -16.93 -24.51 12.89
C VAL A 416 -16.98 -24.49 11.36
N GLU A 417 -18.13 -24.86 10.80
CA GLU A 417 -18.45 -24.65 9.39
C GLU A 417 -19.10 -23.26 9.26
N LEU A 418 -18.50 -22.40 8.43
CA LEU A 418 -18.95 -21.02 8.20
C LEU A 418 -19.38 -20.85 6.76
N THR A 419 -20.56 -20.25 6.57
CA THR A 419 -21.03 -19.84 5.25
C THR A 419 -20.51 -18.45 4.94
N LEU A 420 -19.89 -18.29 3.77
CA LEU A 420 -19.35 -17.00 3.33
C LEU A 420 -20.49 -16.03 3.03
N GLY A 421 -20.43 -14.88 3.66
CA GLY A 421 -21.25 -13.72 3.34
C GLY A 421 -20.66 -12.92 2.19
N GLU A 422 -21.28 -11.79 1.89
CA GLU A 422 -20.81 -10.76 0.98
C GLU A 422 -20.23 -9.62 1.83
N ASP A 423 -19.06 -9.13 1.42
CA ASP A 423 -18.38 -8.01 2.11
C ASP A 423 -19.16 -6.71 1.90
#